data_51ea52a32b3c3ed6fdf05fb44a848eee
#
_entry.id   51ea52a32b3c3ed6fdf05fb44a848eee
#
_cell.length_a   1.000
_cell.length_b   1.000
_cell.length_c   1.000
_cell.angle_alpha   90.00
_cell.angle_beta   90.00
_cell.angle_gamma   90.00
#
_symmetry.space_group_name_H-M   'P 1'
#
loop_
_entity.id
_entity.type
_entity.pdbx_description
1 polymer ?
#
loop_
_entity_poly.entity_id
_entity_poly.type
_entity_poly.pdbx_seq_one_letter_code
_entity_poly.pdbx_strand_id
1 'polypeptide(L)'
;MRRKYVTWGLLLLSAFALAGCAKSQTTETGETTKVEETTKAEAASANSSAASDYEINVGYYNCDHMVAGPVGEAAGIYKAHNLNVKLTGNGKVPQAMAAGQMDAGYIGARGLVAANGEGSPIVYAANNHIGGSMYLVVANDIEKPEDIYHQKVAMSDPSTSESWLAGYSQTLNLSSDPADYELIQTGSDSDSFLALSTGQIKAYTCCDPWGSMAEFNKVGKIMGTYYEMDGAMGICCGFALNKNFIKEHHDLAVELLKAHQDSIKYIYEHPKKAAEIFAKYYNVPYEVSLMTIYKKCNAEGRTLTWQLNEEEFNHAYDVYKKFDLIKNLPDKEEVIERDIYNEASLDDFEEFIKSNVEKDFPVGMTYEEFEKKANEVDQ
;
A
#
# COMPACT_ATOMS: atom_id res chain seq x y z
N MET A 1 54.30 10.15 -16.77
CA MET A 1 54.38 11.62 -16.81
C MET A 1 53.44 12.19 -15.78
N ARG A 2 53.99 12.95 -14.85
CA ARG A 2 53.28 13.64 -13.76
C ARG A 2 52.60 14.90 -14.28
N ARG A 3 51.42 15.24 -13.72
CA ARG A 3 50.93 16.62 -13.50
C ARG A 3 49.57 16.49 -12.77
N LYS A 4 49.41 16.91 -11.63
CA LYS A 4 49.52 18.08 -10.74
C LYS A 4 48.09 18.60 -10.39
N TYR A 5 47.83 18.60 -9.12
CA TYR A 5 46.70 19.18 -8.37
C TYR A 5 46.52 20.69 -8.62
N VAL A 6 45.29 21.19 -8.56
CA VAL A 6 45.00 22.55 -8.08
C VAL A 6 43.74 22.53 -7.22
N THR A 7 43.93 22.78 -5.95
CA THR A 7 42.97 23.18 -4.94
C THR A 7 42.69 24.67 -5.06
N TRP A 8 41.43 25.08 -4.94
CA TRP A 8 41.09 26.44 -4.48
C TRP A 8 39.84 26.35 -3.59
N GLY A 9 40.07 26.68 -2.32
CA GLY A 9 39.03 26.96 -1.34
C GLY A 9 38.66 28.43 -1.38
N LEU A 10 37.45 28.73 -0.98
CA LEU A 10 37.07 30.04 -0.45
C LEU A 10 35.95 29.88 0.57
N LEU A 11 36.33 30.15 1.83
CA LEU A 11 35.44 30.46 2.94
C LEU A 11 34.79 31.84 2.70
N LEU A 12 33.52 31.97 3.06
CA LEU A 12 32.93 33.23 3.49
C LEU A 12 31.96 32.98 4.65
N LEU A 13 32.44 33.35 5.83
CA LEU A 13 31.63 33.66 7.02
C LEU A 13 30.91 34.99 6.81
N SER A 14 29.68 35.06 7.24
CA SER A 14 29.11 36.33 7.75
C SER A 14 28.06 36.01 8.84
N ALA A 15 28.48 36.35 10.03
CA ALA A 15 27.65 36.50 11.22
C ALA A 15 26.95 37.87 11.16
N PHE A 16 25.72 37.96 11.59
CA PHE A 16 25.17 39.21 12.16
C PHE A 16 24.25 38.89 13.35
N ALA A 17 24.47 39.72 14.36
CA ALA A 17 24.06 39.61 15.73
C ALA A 17 22.74 40.34 16.04
N LEU A 18 22.01 39.82 17.02
CA LEU A 18 21.34 40.41 18.21
C LEU A 18 20.90 41.87 18.23
N ALA A 19 19.67 42.07 18.62
CA ALA A 19 19.12 42.95 19.66
C ALA A 19 17.63 43.24 19.36
N GLY A 20 16.72 43.32 20.28
CA GLY A 20 16.69 43.54 21.69
C GLY A 20 15.25 43.59 22.25
N CYS A 21 15.16 43.52 23.54
CA CYS A 21 14.01 43.51 24.42
C CYS A 21 13.06 44.74 24.30
N ALA A 22 11.77 44.53 24.64
CA ALA A 22 11.09 45.43 25.57
C ALA A 22 9.89 44.76 26.22
N LYS A 23 9.91 44.73 27.55
CA LYS A 23 8.80 44.48 28.49
C LYS A 23 7.86 45.67 28.54
N SER A 24 6.56 45.43 28.78
CA SER A 24 5.77 46.29 29.64
C SER A 24 4.69 45.50 30.33
N GLN A 25 4.68 45.62 31.64
CA GLN A 25 3.66 45.21 32.62
C GLN A 25 2.65 46.33 32.78
N THR A 26 1.49 45.96 33.32
CA THR A 26 0.72 46.46 34.48
C THR A 26 -0.76 46.41 34.14
N THR A 27 -1.67 46.07 34.97
CA THR A 27 -2.04 45.73 36.34
C THR A 27 -3.56 45.76 36.41
N GLU A 28 -4.13 44.79 37.12
CA GLU A 28 -5.27 44.77 38.08
C GLU A 28 -6.47 45.72 37.83
N THR A 29 -7.71 45.30 38.07
CA THR A 29 -8.38 44.87 39.29
C THR A 29 -9.83 44.48 39.02
N GLY A 30 -10.35 43.43 39.64
CA GLY A 30 -11.46 43.29 40.60
C GLY A 30 -12.88 43.45 39.99
N GLU A 31 -13.87 42.71 40.26
CA GLU A 31 -14.46 42.22 41.46
C GLU A 31 -15.68 41.32 41.15
N THR A 32 -15.92 40.41 42.00
CA THR A 32 -17.00 39.43 42.24
C THR A 32 -18.43 39.91 42.03
N THR A 33 -19.31 39.03 41.50
CA THR A 33 -20.58 38.69 42.14
C THR A 33 -21.19 37.38 41.67
N LYS A 34 -21.51 36.50 42.60
CA LYS A 34 -22.34 35.30 42.51
C LYS A 34 -23.81 35.67 42.25
N VAL A 35 -24.54 34.83 41.54
CA VAL A 35 -25.86 34.31 41.94
C VAL A 35 -26.20 33.06 41.10
N GLU A 36 -26.84 32.14 41.77
CA GLU A 36 -27.23 30.77 41.51
C GLU A 36 -28.38 30.57 40.49
N GLU A 37 -28.36 29.38 39.97
CA GLU A 37 -29.42 28.33 39.95
C GLU A 37 -30.27 28.11 38.70
N THR A 38 -30.07 26.88 38.22
CA THR A 38 -30.98 25.86 37.62
C THR A 38 -31.80 26.18 36.39
N THR A 39 -31.54 25.42 35.34
CA THR A 39 -32.47 24.40 34.81
C THR A 39 -31.79 23.45 33.82
N LYS A 40 -32.00 22.15 34.06
CA LYS A 40 -31.66 21.07 33.16
C LYS A 40 -32.41 21.20 31.84
N ALA A 41 -31.67 21.13 30.72
CA ALA A 41 -32.18 20.64 29.47
C ALA A 41 -31.07 19.78 28.85
N GLU A 42 -31.34 18.49 28.71
CA GLU A 42 -30.54 17.56 27.93
C GLU A 42 -30.49 18.06 26.49
N ALA A 43 -29.33 18.53 26.07
CA ALA A 43 -29.00 18.69 24.66
C ALA A 43 -27.97 17.65 24.33
N ALA A 44 -28.32 16.74 23.42
CA ALA A 44 -27.38 15.84 22.79
C ALA A 44 -26.22 16.65 22.24
N SER A 45 -25.06 16.50 22.82
CA SER A 45 -23.80 17.09 22.36
C SER A 45 -23.36 16.34 21.14
N ALA A 46 -23.61 16.92 19.98
CA ALA A 46 -22.81 16.59 18.80
C ALA A 46 -21.39 17.07 19.09
N ASN A 47 -20.55 16.17 19.54
CA ASN A 47 -19.12 16.39 19.69
C ASN A 47 -18.51 16.51 18.30
N SER A 48 -18.43 17.72 17.75
CA SER A 48 -17.47 18.00 16.70
C SER A 48 -16.09 18.08 17.37
N SER A 49 -15.43 16.93 17.55
CA SER A 49 -14.04 16.94 17.96
C SER A 49 -13.24 17.67 16.87
N ALA A 50 -12.45 18.67 17.24
CA ALA A 50 -11.48 19.26 16.34
C ALA A 50 -10.54 18.15 15.83
N ALA A 51 -10.12 18.23 14.56
CA ALA A 51 -9.14 17.30 14.03
C ALA A 51 -7.91 17.28 14.94
N SER A 52 -7.27 16.11 15.07
CA SER A 52 -6.06 15.96 15.86
C SER A 52 -4.98 16.95 15.40
N ASP A 53 -4.34 17.63 16.34
CA ASP A 53 -3.18 18.48 16.03
C ASP A 53 -1.93 17.66 15.61
N TYR A 54 -1.92 16.35 15.89
CA TYR A 54 -0.84 15.46 15.48
C TYR A 54 -0.94 15.10 13.99
N GLU A 55 0.12 15.37 13.23
CA GLU A 55 0.22 14.98 11.81
C GLU A 55 0.71 13.52 11.72
N ILE A 56 -0.17 12.62 11.28
CA ILE A 56 0.13 11.19 11.09
C ILE A 56 0.80 11.01 9.73
N ASN A 57 2.04 10.56 9.71
CA ASN A 57 2.79 10.32 8.48
C ASN A 57 2.53 8.88 7.98
N VAL A 58 1.84 8.73 6.86
CA VAL A 58 1.48 7.44 6.25
C VAL A 58 2.20 7.26 4.93
N GLY A 59 2.86 6.11 4.76
CA GLY A 59 3.57 5.76 3.53
C GLY A 59 2.83 4.76 2.65
N TYR A 60 3.04 4.83 1.31
CA TYR A 60 2.56 3.82 0.38
C TYR A 60 3.51 3.68 -0.83
N TYR A 61 3.42 2.56 -1.56
CA TYR A 61 4.11 2.38 -2.83
C TYR A 61 3.20 2.72 -4.02
N ASN A 62 3.78 3.06 -5.15
CA ASN A 62 3.06 3.18 -6.42
C ASN A 62 2.76 1.78 -7.01
N CYS A 63 1.92 1.04 -6.34
CA CYS A 63 1.45 -0.30 -6.68
C CYS A 63 -0.06 -0.35 -6.38
N ASP A 64 -0.81 -1.06 -7.20
CA ASP A 64 -2.26 -1.21 -7.09
C ASP A 64 -2.72 -1.75 -5.73
N HIS A 65 -1.89 -2.56 -5.10
CA HIS A 65 -2.16 -3.11 -3.76
C HIS A 65 -2.28 -2.03 -2.68
N MET A 66 -1.79 -0.81 -2.92
CA MET A 66 -1.71 0.27 -1.93
C MET A 66 -2.73 1.39 -2.15
N VAL A 67 -3.70 1.19 -3.03
CA VAL A 67 -4.67 2.22 -3.44
C VAL A 67 -5.54 2.75 -2.29
N ALA A 68 -5.74 1.97 -1.22
CA ALA A 68 -6.51 2.38 -0.06
C ALA A 68 -5.98 3.67 0.59
N GLY A 69 -4.65 3.86 0.64
CA GLY A 69 -4.05 5.09 1.15
C GLY A 69 -4.47 6.35 0.38
N PRO A 70 -4.21 6.44 -0.94
CA PRO A 70 -4.68 7.52 -1.79
C PRO A 70 -6.19 7.74 -1.75
N VAL A 71 -7.00 6.69 -1.68
CA VAL A 71 -8.46 6.79 -1.56
C VAL A 71 -8.85 7.41 -0.22
N GLY A 72 -8.24 6.97 0.88
CA GLY A 72 -8.48 7.53 2.22
C GLY A 72 -8.24 9.05 2.28
N GLU A 73 -7.19 9.53 1.61
CA GLU A 73 -6.90 10.96 1.53
C GLU A 73 -7.87 11.69 0.58
N ALA A 74 -7.97 11.24 -0.67
CA ALA A 74 -8.68 11.98 -1.71
C ALA A 74 -10.21 11.94 -1.57
N ALA A 75 -10.78 10.85 -1.06
CA ALA A 75 -12.20 10.76 -0.73
C ALA A 75 -12.56 11.46 0.60
N GLY A 76 -11.57 11.98 1.33
CA GLY A 76 -11.78 12.69 2.59
C GLY A 76 -12.10 11.80 3.78
N ILE A 77 -11.80 10.50 3.69
CA ILE A 77 -12.09 9.51 4.74
C ILE A 77 -11.26 9.81 6.00
N TYR A 78 -9.96 10.08 5.87
CA TYR A 78 -9.14 10.47 7.02
C TYR A 78 -9.70 11.69 7.75
N LYS A 79 -10.16 12.68 6.97
CA LYS A 79 -10.79 13.88 7.55
C LYS A 79 -12.12 13.57 8.24
N ALA A 80 -12.93 12.64 7.70
CA ALA A 80 -14.19 12.21 8.33
C ALA A 80 -13.95 11.52 9.67
N HIS A 81 -12.80 10.84 9.81
CA HIS A 81 -12.31 10.25 11.07
C HIS A 81 -11.55 11.25 11.97
N ASN A 82 -11.58 12.55 11.67
CA ASN A 82 -10.84 13.60 12.38
C ASN A 82 -9.33 13.37 12.45
N LEU A 83 -8.76 12.66 11.48
CA LEU A 83 -7.33 12.39 11.36
C LEU A 83 -6.66 13.44 10.47
N ASN A 84 -5.54 13.95 10.95
CA ASN A 84 -4.65 14.83 10.18
C ASN A 84 -3.54 13.96 9.57
N VAL A 85 -3.80 13.38 8.39
CA VAL A 85 -2.88 12.47 7.70
C VAL A 85 -2.08 13.21 6.65
N LYS A 86 -0.78 12.96 6.63
CA LYS A 86 0.12 13.31 5.53
C LYS A 86 0.53 12.04 4.80
N LEU A 87 -0.02 11.87 3.62
CA LEU A 87 0.26 10.70 2.79
C LEU A 87 1.49 10.92 1.90
N THR A 88 2.41 9.97 1.88
CA THR A 88 3.64 10.05 1.09
C THR A 88 3.84 8.79 0.24
N GLY A 89 3.86 8.94 -1.08
CA GLY A 89 4.28 7.90 -2.01
C GLY A 89 5.79 7.70 -1.94
N ASN A 90 6.24 6.55 -1.43
CA ASN A 90 7.65 6.28 -1.19
C ASN A 90 7.95 4.78 -1.31
N GLY A 91 8.87 4.40 -2.21
CA GLY A 91 9.31 3.01 -2.36
C GLY A 91 10.12 2.44 -1.19
N LYS A 92 10.35 3.21 -0.10
CA LYS A 92 11.15 2.82 1.07
C LYS A 92 10.36 2.93 2.37
N VAL A 93 9.08 2.57 2.35
CA VAL A 93 8.19 2.67 3.52
C VAL A 93 8.74 1.92 4.74
N PRO A 94 9.19 0.64 4.64
CA PRO A 94 9.73 -0.06 5.81
C PRO A 94 10.92 0.65 6.44
N GLN A 95 11.84 1.19 5.63
CA GLN A 95 13.01 1.91 6.11
C GLN A 95 12.64 3.24 6.79
N ALA A 96 11.67 3.96 6.20
CA ALA A 96 11.17 5.21 6.76
C ALA A 96 10.43 4.98 8.09
N MET A 97 9.62 3.92 8.20
CA MET A 97 8.99 3.52 9.45
C MET A 97 10.02 3.09 10.51
N ALA A 98 11.01 2.28 10.12
CA ALA A 98 12.08 1.85 11.02
C ALA A 98 12.89 3.05 11.57
N ALA A 99 13.05 4.09 10.76
CA ALA A 99 13.72 5.34 11.16
C ALA A 99 12.81 6.31 11.95
N GLY A 100 11.55 5.95 12.23
CA GLY A 100 10.56 6.81 12.90
C GLY A 100 10.12 8.02 12.08
N GLN A 101 10.25 7.96 10.75
CA GLN A 101 9.82 9.03 9.83
C GLN A 101 8.38 8.83 9.36
N MET A 102 7.81 7.66 9.57
CA MET A 102 6.42 7.30 9.27
C MET A 102 5.81 6.55 10.44
N ASP A 103 4.57 6.88 10.73
CA ASP A 103 3.77 6.32 11.83
C ASP A 103 3.03 5.06 11.39
N ALA A 104 2.62 5.04 10.14
CA ALA A 104 1.92 3.93 9.50
C ALA A 104 2.33 3.79 8.04
N GLY A 105 1.98 2.66 7.43
CA GLY A 105 2.26 2.47 6.01
C GLY A 105 1.70 1.19 5.44
N TYR A 106 1.53 1.21 4.14
CA TYR A 106 1.17 0.06 3.34
C TYR A 106 2.45 -0.66 2.90
N ILE A 107 2.61 -1.91 3.30
CA ILE A 107 3.87 -2.65 3.13
C ILE A 107 3.58 -4.08 2.68
N GLY A 108 4.43 -4.62 1.78
CA GLY A 108 4.42 -6.05 1.47
C GLY A 108 4.70 -6.89 2.73
N ALA A 109 3.88 -7.91 2.99
CA ALA A 109 3.89 -8.70 4.23
C ALA A 109 5.27 -9.28 4.52
N ARG A 110 5.94 -9.89 3.53
CA ARG A 110 7.30 -10.43 3.70
C ARG A 110 8.31 -9.36 4.13
N GLY A 111 8.25 -8.19 3.51
CA GLY A 111 9.13 -7.07 3.85
C GLY A 111 8.90 -6.54 5.26
N LEU A 112 7.63 -6.52 5.70
CA LEU A 112 7.26 -6.14 7.06
C LEU A 112 7.81 -7.13 8.08
N VAL A 113 7.56 -8.45 7.87
CA VAL A 113 8.03 -9.51 8.75
C VAL A 113 9.55 -9.52 8.84
N ALA A 114 10.24 -9.36 7.70
CA ALA A 114 11.69 -9.27 7.69
C ALA A 114 12.22 -8.05 8.48
N ALA A 115 11.61 -6.88 8.29
CA ALA A 115 11.99 -5.67 9.01
C ALA A 115 11.76 -5.81 10.53
N ASN A 116 10.65 -6.43 10.95
CA ASN A 116 10.38 -6.73 12.36
C ASN A 116 11.47 -7.66 12.93
N GLY A 117 11.82 -8.73 12.20
CA GLY A 117 12.89 -9.67 12.60
C GLY A 117 14.27 -9.04 12.70
N GLU A 118 14.52 -7.94 12.02
CA GLU A 118 15.72 -7.11 12.15
C GLU A 118 15.60 -6.04 13.27
N GLY A 119 14.55 -6.11 14.08
CA GLY A 119 14.34 -5.23 15.23
C GLY A 119 13.64 -3.91 14.92
N SER A 120 13.08 -3.72 13.72
CA SER A 120 12.29 -2.53 13.42
C SER A 120 10.99 -2.52 14.23
N PRO A 121 10.57 -1.36 14.79
CA PRO A 121 9.35 -1.26 15.61
C PRO A 121 8.08 -1.21 14.73
N ILE A 122 7.94 -2.15 13.80
CA ILE A 122 6.84 -2.20 12.84
C ILE A 122 6.01 -3.44 13.10
N VAL A 123 4.68 -3.29 13.12
CA VAL A 123 3.72 -4.38 13.30
C VAL A 123 2.67 -4.42 12.21
N TYR A 124 2.11 -5.59 11.98
CA TYR A 124 1.05 -5.85 11.02
C TYR A 124 -0.31 -5.65 11.72
N ALA A 125 -1.02 -4.59 11.39
CA ALA A 125 -2.25 -4.22 12.08
C ALA A 125 -3.51 -4.74 11.37
N ALA A 126 -3.50 -4.82 10.04
CA ALA A 126 -4.59 -5.39 9.24
C ALA A 126 -4.09 -5.87 7.88
N ASN A 127 -4.85 -6.71 7.21
CA ASN A 127 -4.65 -6.95 5.79
C ASN A 127 -4.92 -5.65 5.00
N ASN A 128 -4.36 -5.57 3.81
CA ASN A 128 -4.69 -4.56 2.81
C ASN A 128 -4.94 -5.22 1.45
N HIS A 129 -4.16 -6.24 1.14
CA HIS A 129 -4.30 -7.02 -0.09
C HIS A 129 -3.91 -8.47 0.17
N ILE A 130 -4.70 -9.40 -0.36
CA ILE A 130 -4.45 -10.85 -0.35
C ILE A 130 -4.27 -11.37 -1.78
N GLY A 131 -3.79 -12.58 -1.92
CA GLY A 131 -3.47 -13.17 -3.22
C GLY A 131 -2.15 -12.64 -3.78
N GLY A 132 -1.87 -12.95 -5.02
CA GLY A 132 -0.63 -12.59 -5.67
C GLY A 132 -0.72 -11.25 -6.38
N SER A 133 -1.37 -11.27 -7.54
CA SER A 133 -1.46 -10.12 -8.46
C SER A 133 -0.09 -9.57 -8.88
N MET A 134 0.91 -10.44 -8.86
CA MET A 134 2.23 -10.19 -9.41
C MET A 134 2.27 -10.85 -10.77
N TYR A 135 2.20 -10.07 -11.82
CA TYR A 135 2.01 -10.54 -13.17
C TYR A 135 3.32 -10.92 -13.87
N LEU A 136 3.26 -11.99 -14.65
CA LEU A 136 4.17 -12.20 -15.76
C LEU A 136 3.55 -11.58 -17.00
N VAL A 137 4.05 -10.46 -17.44
CA VAL A 137 3.64 -9.79 -18.68
C VAL A 137 4.59 -10.20 -19.80
N VAL A 138 4.02 -10.58 -20.94
CA VAL A 138 4.80 -11.05 -22.08
C VAL A 138 4.46 -10.26 -23.35
N ALA A 139 5.39 -10.22 -24.29
CA ALA A 139 5.17 -9.67 -25.63
C ALA A 139 4.07 -10.46 -26.36
N ASN A 140 3.38 -9.81 -27.30
CA ASN A 140 2.25 -10.41 -28.00
C ASN A 140 2.57 -11.67 -28.80
N ASP A 141 3.82 -11.84 -29.21
CA ASP A 141 4.32 -13.00 -29.97
C ASP A 141 4.67 -14.21 -29.07
N ILE A 142 4.60 -14.09 -27.77
CA ILE A 142 4.73 -15.19 -26.82
C ILE A 142 3.35 -15.86 -26.69
N GLU A 143 3.23 -17.12 -27.07
CA GLU A 143 1.95 -17.83 -27.07
C GLU A 143 1.70 -18.62 -25.79
N LYS A 144 2.76 -19.19 -25.22
CA LYS A 144 2.70 -20.00 -23.99
C LYS A 144 3.86 -19.64 -23.04
N PRO A 145 3.74 -19.95 -21.74
CA PRO A 145 4.74 -19.57 -20.75
C PRO A 145 6.18 -19.98 -21.13
N GLU A 146 6.38 -21.17 -21.63
CA GLU A 146 7.72 -21.72 -21.94
C GLU A 146 8.42 -21.00 -23.10
N ASP A 147 7.72 -20.21 -23.90
CA ASP A 147 8.31 -19.44 -25.00
C ASP A 147 9.22 -18.31 -24.49
N ILE A 148 9.21 -18.04 -23.16
CA ILE A 148 10.15 -17.08 -22.55
C ILE A 148 11.51 -17.69 -22.18
N TYR A 149 11.71 -19.02 -22.33
CA TYR A 149 13.01 -19.64 -22.07
C TYR A 149 14.07 -19.06 -23.00
N HIS A 150 15.24 -18.77 -22.44
CA HIS A 150 16.37 -18.14 -23.12
C HIS A 150 16.06 -16.78 -23.76
N GLN A 151 14.93 -16.15 -23.33
CA GLN A 151 14.58 -14.79 -23.69
C GLN A 151 14.99 -13.81 -22.58
N LYS A 152 15.04 -12.54 -22.93
CA LYS A 152 15.24 -11.45 -21.97
C LYS A 152 13.97 -11.23 -21.13
N VAL A 153 14.08 -11.52 -19.85
CA VAL A 153 13.02 -11.32 -18.87
C VAL A 153 13.46 -10.27 -17.85
N ALA A 154 12.71 -9.17 -17.73
CA ALA A 154 13.05 -8.10 -16.79
C ALA A 154 12.36 -8.29 -15.44
N MET A 155 13.11 -7.95 -14.40
CA MET A 155 12.62 -7.86 -13.02
C MET A 155 13.12 -6.55 -12.43
N SER A 156 12.24 -5.81 -11.75
CA SER A 156 12.60 -4.53 -11.13
C SER A 156 13.55 -4.71 -9.93
N ASP A 157 13.44 -5.83 -9.23
CA ASP A 157 14.31 -6.21 -8.12
C ASP A 157 14.88 -7.64 -8.32
N PRO A 158 16.12 -7.78 -8.79
CA PRO A 158 16.74 -9.08 -8.97
C PRO A 158 16.95 -9.88 -7.68
N SER A 159 17.01 -9.22 -6.51
CA SER A 159 17.14 -9.90 -5.24
C SER A 159 15.93 -10.75 -4.89
N THR A 160 14.82 -10.53 -5.59
CA THR A 160 13.57 -11.30 -5.46
C THR A 160 13.35 -12.30 -6.59
N SER A 161 14.29 -12.41 -7.55
CA SER A 161 14.12 -13.26 -8.74
C SER A 161 13.85 -14.72 -8.40
N GLU A 162 14.53 -15.27 -7.41
CA GLU A 162 14.32 -16.67 -6.99
C GLU A 162 12.88 -16.88 -6.49
N SER A 163 12.32 -15.94 -5.74
CA SER A 163 10.94 -15.98 -5.27
C SER A 163 9.95 -15.95 -6.44
N TRP A 164 10.18 -15.09 -7.42
CA TRP A 164 9.34 -14.97 -8.60
C TRP A 164 9.35 -16.24 -9.45
N LEU A 165 10.55 -16.75 -9.72
CA LEU A 165 10.71 -17.98 -10.50
C LEU A 165 10.07 -19.17 -9.78
N ALA A 166 10.24 -19.30 -8.47
CA ALA A 166 9.59 -20.34 -7.69
C ALA A 166 8.05 -20.23 -7.73
N GLY A 167 7.49 -19.03 -7.63
CA GLY A 167 6.05 -18.77 -7.76
C GLY A 167 5.52 -19.16 -9.14
N TYR A 168 6.15 -18.71 -10.22
CA TYR A 168 5.72 -19.06 -11.57
C TYR A 168 5.94 -20.54 -11.92
N SER A 169 6.88 -21.23 -11.27
CA SER A 169 7.02 -22.68 -11.42
C SER A 169 5.78 -23.43 -10.93
N GLN A 170 5.07 -22.88 -9.97
CA GLN A 170 3.86 -23.49 -9.42
C GLN A 170 2.59 -23.06 -10.16
N THR A 171 2.51 -21.81 -10.59
CA THR A 171 1.30 -21.26 -11.24
C THR A 171 1.30 -21.42 -12.75
N LEU A 172 2.48 -21.42 -13.39
CA LEU A 172 2.65 -21.47 -14.86
C LEU A 172 3.49 -22.65 -15.35
N ASN A 173 3.91 -23.52 -14.43
CA ASN A 173 4.78 -24.66 -14.72
C ASN A 173 6.10 -24.25 -15.41
N LEU A 174 6.61 -23.06 -15.09
CA LEU A 174 7.89 -22.57 -15.60
C LEU A 174 9.07 -23.14 -14.79
N SER A 175 10.25 -23.18 -15.38
CA SER A 175 11.48 -23.52 -14.65
C SER A 175 11.78 -22.49 -13.56
N SER A 176 12.16 -22.95 -12.39
CA SER A 176 12.68 -22.09 -11.31
C SER A 176 14.21 -21.85 -11.41
N ASP A 177 14.90 -22.48 -12.39
CA ASP A 177 16.32 -22.25 -12.61
C ASP A 177 16.52 -20.91 -13.37
N PRO A 178 17.21 -19.92 -12.77
CA PRO A 178 17.49 -18.67 -13.44
C PRO A 178 18.34 -18.81 -14.70
N ALA A 179 19.07 -19.94 -14.87
CA ALA A 179 19.86 -20.19 -16.07
C ALA A 179 19.01 -20.44 -17.34
N ASP A 180 17.72 -20.74 -17.18
CA ASP A 180 16.79 -20.91 -18.30
C ASP A 180 16.31 -19.57 -18.88
N TYR A 181 16.71 -18.44 -18.30
CA TYR A 181 16.30 -17.09 -18.71
C TYR A 181 17.50 -16.16 -18.88
N GLU A 182 17.41 -15.16 -19.75
CA GLU A 182 18.30 -14.00 -19.73
C GLU A 182 17.70 -12.94 -18.82
N LEU A 183 18.00 -12.99 -17.51
CA LEU A 183 17.44 -12.06 -16.53
C LEU A 183 18.06 -10.67 -16.70
N ILE A 184 17.19 -9.66 -16.82
CA ILE A 184 17.57 -8.26 -16.98
C ILE A 184 17.08 -7.47 -15.75
N GLN A 185 17.97 -6.71 -15.13
CA GLN A 185 17.60 -5.75 -14.13
C GLN A 185 17.12 -4.46 -14.79
N THR A 186 15.95 -3.97 -14.33
CA THR A 186 15.42 -2.66 -14.67
C THR A 186 15.35 -1.78 -13.41
N GLY A 187 15.27 -0.47 -13.60
CA GLY A 187 15.20 0.46 -12.47
C GLY A 187 13.81 0.50 -11.79
N SER A 188 12.77 0.09 -12.53
CA SER A 188 11.38 0.12 -12.08
C SER A 188 10.49 -0.72 -13.01
N ASP A 189 9.25 -0.99 -12.59
CA ASP A 189 8.26 -1.66 -13.43
C ASP A 189 7.90 -0.82 -14.67
N SER A 190 7.93 0.51 -14.56
CA SER A 190 7.75 1.41 -15.72
C SER A 190 8.87 1.27 -16.74
N ASP A 191 10.12 1.07 -16.30
CA ASP A 191 11.25 0.82 -17.19
C ASP A 191 11.11 -0.54 -17.89
N SER A 192 10.62 -1.55 -17.18
CA SER A 192 10.31 -2.88 -17.72
C SER A 192 9.23 -2.80 -18.80
N PHE A 193 8.13 -2.08 -18.53
CA PHE A 193 7.07 -1.82 -19.50
C PHE A 193 7.62 -1.12 -20.75
N LEU A 194 8.45 -0.10 -20.59
CA LEU A 194 9.07 0.60 -21.71
C LEU A 194 9.99 -0.33 -22.53
N ALA A 195 10.77 -1.17 -21.86
CA ALA A 195 11.66 -2.13 -22.52
C ALA A 195 10.87 -3.18 -23.32
N LEU A 196 9.73 -3.68 -22.82
CA LEU A 196 8.83 -4.54 -23.58
C LEU A 196 8.23 -3.80 -24.78
N SER A 197 7.72 -2.59 -24.57
CA SER A 197 7.07 -1.77 -25.60
C SER A 197 7.98 -1.46 -26.76
N THR A 198 9.30 -1.39 -26.51
CA THR A 198 10.33 -1.15 -27.54
C THR A 198 10.98 -2.42 -28.07
N GLY A 199 10.51 -3.59 -27.65
CA GLY A 199 11.00 -4.90 -28.12
C GLY A 199 12.39 -5.27 -27.60
N GLN A 200 12.87 -4.61 -26.54
CA GLN A 200 14.19 -4.91 -25.95
C GLN A 200 14.17 -6.16 -25.07
N ILE A 201 12.99 -6.51 -24.53
CA ILE A 201 12.75 -7.71 -23.73
C ILE A 201 11.50 -8.44 -24.24
N LYS A 202 11.30 -9.69 -23.83
CA LYS A 202 10.14 -10.51 -24.19
C LYS A 202 9.14 -10.69 -23.04
N ALA A 203 9.58 -10.50 -21.81
CA ALA A 203 8.73 -10.60 -20.64
C ALA A 203 9.25 -9.71 -19.51
N TYR A 204 8.35 -9.38 -18.57
CA TYR A 204 8.70 -8.76 -17.30
C TYR A 204 7.72 -9.14 -16.20
N THR A 205 8.16 -9.00 -14.96
CA THR A 205 7.33 -9.18 -13.77
C THR A 205 6.95 -7.83 -13.20
N CYS A 206 5.71 -7.66 -12.78
CA CYS A 206 5.23 -6.40 -12.21
C CYS A 206 3.97 -6.57 -11.36
N CYS A 207 3.67 -5.53 -10.57
CA CYS A 207 2.32 -5.26 -10.09
C CYS A 207 1.57 -4.39 -11.10
N ASP A 208 0.24 -4.24 -10.96
CA ASP A 208 -0.48 -3.20 -11.67
C ASP A 208 -0.08 -1.80 -11.10
N PRO A 209 -0.17 -0.77 -11.92
CA PRO A 209 -0.86 -0.68 -13.22
C PRO A 209 -0.08 -1.15 -14.46
N TRP A 210 1.11 -1.72 -14.29
CA TRP A 210 2.01 -1.96 -15.43
C TRP A 210 1.60 -3.17 -16.28
N GLY A 211 0.90 -4.15 -15.71
CA GLY A 211 0.28 -5.23 -16.47
C GLY A 211 -0.89 -4.71 -17.32
N SER A 212 -1.83 -4.01 -16.69
CA SER A 212 -2.96 -3.37 -17.39
C SER A 212 -2.51 -2.33 -18.42
N MET A 213 -1.38 -1.62 -18.17
CA MET A 213 -0.79 -0.69 -19.12
C MET A 213 -0.32 -1.38 -20.39
N ALA A 214 0.28 -2.59 -20.27
CA ALA A 214 0.72 -3.36 -21.45
C ALA A 214 -0.47 -3.83 -22.29
N GLU A 215 -1.53 -4.29 -21.65
CA GLU A 215 -2.77 -4.71 -22.33
C GLU A 215 -3.47 -3.53 -23.01
N PHE A 216 -3.64 -2.42 -22.29
CA PHE A 216 -4.27 -1.20 -22.81
C PHE A 216 -3.52 -0.64 -24.04
N ASN A 217 -2.18 -0.59 -23.99
CA ASN A 217 -1.37 -0.13 -25.09
C ASN A 217 -1.17 -1.19 -26.19
N LYS A 218 -1.68 -2.42 -26.00
CA LYS A 218 -1.57 -3.54 -26.93
C LYS A 218 -0.12 -3.92 -27.27
N VAL A 219 0.78 -3.71 -26.33
CA VAL A 219 2.22 -4.03 -26.48
C VAL A 219 2.59 -5.37 -25.85
N GLY A 220 1.72 -5.90 -25.01
CA GLY A 220 1.86 -7.18 -24.32
C GLY A 220 0.56 -7.65 -23.70
N LYS A 221 0.62 -8.80 -23.05
CA LYS A 221 -0.49 -9.42 -22.33
C LYS A 221 -0.02 -10.02 -21.01
N ILE A 222 -0.90 -10.09 -20.03
CA ILE A 222 -0.66 -10.83 -18.79
C ILE A 222 -0.77 -12.32 -19.12
N MET A 223 0.35 -13.05 -18.97
CA MET A 223 0.42 -14.49 -19.20
C MET A 223 -0.09 -15.28 -17.99
N GLY A 224 0.11 -14.76 -16.80
CA GLY A 224 -0.34 -15.36 -15.55
C GLY A 224 0.07 -14.56 -14.34
N THR A 225 -0.36 -15.04 -13.20
CA THR A 225 -0.20 -14.40 -11.90
C THR A 225 0.62 -15.28 -10.97
N TYR A 226 1.47 -14.67 -10.19
CA TYR A 226 2.12 -15.29 -9.06
C TYR A 226 1.16 -15.21 -7.85
N TYR A 227 0.86 -16.35 -7.26
CA TYR A 227 0.20 -16.43 -5.95
C TYR A 227 1.23 -16.93 -5.00
N GLU A 228 1.57 -16.27 -3.96
CA GLU A 228 2.62 -16.71 -3.05
C GLU A 228 3.42 -17.97 -3.53
N MET A 229 4.43 -18.42 -2.90
CA MET A 229 5.34 -19.41 -3.51
C MET A 229 4.79 -20.82 -3.66
N ASP A 230 3.60 -21.12 -3.18
CA ASP A 230 2.97 -22.46 -3.30
C ASP A 230 1.64 -22.46 -4.07
N GLY A 231 1.34 -21.36 -4.73
CA GLY A 231 0.16 -21.24 -5.59
C GLY A 231 -1.15 -21.01 -4.84
N ALA A 232 -1.12 -20.79 -3.53
CA ALA A 232 -2.31 -20.49 -2.73
C ALA A 232 -2.51 -18.99 -2.54
N MET A 233 -3.76 -18.59 -2.39
CA MET A 233 -4.10 -17.25 -1.91
C MET A 233 -3.54 -17.07 -0.49
N GLY A 234 -2.98 -15.92 -0.19
CA GLY A 234 -2.41 -15.62 1.13
C GLY A 234 -2.18 -14.13 1.32
N ILE A 235 -1.65 -13.76 2.48
CA ILE A 235 -1.30 -12.36 2.74
C ILE A 235 -0.26 -11.88 1.73
N CYS A 236 -0.54 -10.74 1.10
CA CYS A 236 0.38 -10.09 0.18
C CYS A 236 0.91 -8.78 0.77
N CYS A 237 0.00 -7.90 1.14
CA CYS A 237 0.35 -6.59 1.69
C CYS A 237 -0.52 -6.28 2.90
N GLY A 238 0.11 -5.67 3.91
CA GLY A 238 -0.56 -5.24 5.14
C GLY A 238 -0.57 -3.74 5.33
N PHE A 239 -1.49 -3.30 6.17
CA PHE A 239 -1.46 -2.00 6.81
C PHE A 239 -0.64 -2.14 8.10
N ALA A 240 0.49 -1.44 8.14
CA ALA A 240 1.46 -1.51 9.21
C ALA A 240 1.38 -0.29 10.13
N LEU A 241 1.60 -0.49 11.42
CA LEU A 241 1.73 0.57 12.41
C LEU A 241 3.14 0.53 13.04
N ASN A 242 3.63 1.70 13.45
CA ASN A 242 4.84 1.82 14.26
C ASN A 242 4.48 1.64 15.74
N LYS A 243 5.19 0.77 16.47
CA LYS A 243 4.95 0.53 17.90
C LYS A 243 5.07 1.80 18.76
N ASN A 244 5.93 2.74 18.37
CA ASN A 244 6.05 4.02 19.09
C ASN A 244 4.81 4.89 18.87
N PHE A 245 4.29 4.94 17.65
CA PHE A 245 3.03 5.63 17.34
C PHE A 245 1.86 5.04 18.13
N ILE A 246 1.72 3.71 18.16
CA ILE A 246 0.70 3.04 18.97
C ILE A 246 0.81 3.45 20.43
N LYS A 247 2.02 3.44 20.99
CA LYS A 247 2.26 3.78 22.40
C LYS A 247 1.94 5.24 22.74
N GLU A 248 2.27 6.17 21.85
CA GLU A 248 2.18 7.61 22.11
C GLU A 248 0.83 8.18 21.67
N HIS A 249 0.17 7.55 20.70
CA HIS A 249 -1.06 8.02 20.06
C HIS A 249 -2.06 6.88 19.83
N HIS A 250 -2.33 6.10 20.86
CA HIS A 250 -3.15 4.89 20.82
C HIS A 250 -4.51 5.11 20.15
N ASP A 251 -5.26 6.12 20.57
CA ASP A 251 -6.60 6.41 20.03
C ASP A 251 -6.54 6.76 18.52
N LEU A 252 -5.46 7.44 18.10
CA LEU A 252 -5.25 7.74 16.67
C LEU A 252 -4.89 6.49 15.86
N ALA A 253 -4.18 5.53 16.45
CA ALA A 253 -3.87 4.26 15.80
C ALA A 253 -5.14 3.43 15.58
N VAL A 254 -6.04 3.37 16.58
CA VAL A 254 -7.35 2.72 16.48
C VAL A 254 -8.20 3.38 15.38
N GLU A 255 -8.30 4.70 15.40
CA GLU A 255 -9.12 5.44 14.44
C GLU A 255 -8.56 5.38 13.01
N LEU A 256 -7.23 5.34 12.88
CA LEU A 256 -6.56 5.18 11.59
C LEU A 256 -6.85 3.80 10.96
N LEU A 257 -6.98 2.76 11.78
CA LEU A 257 -7.35 1.42 11.31
C LEU A 257 -8.80 1.36 10.82
N LYS A 258 -9.73 2.07 11.48
CA LYS A 258 -11.12 2.24 10.97
C LYS A 258 -11.15 2.99 9.64
N ALA A 259 -10.36 4.05 9.52
CA ALA A 259 -10.23 4.80 8.27
C ALA A 259 -9.63 3.94 7.13
N HIS A 260 -8.72 3.02 7.44
CA HIS A 260 -8.22 2.04 6.48
C HIS A 260 -9.34 1.12 5.97
N GLN A 261 -10.16 0.55 6.87
CA GLN A 261 -11.35 -0.21 6.51
C GLN A 261 -12.27 0.58 5.57
N ASP A 262 -12.62 1.80 5.96
CA ASP A 262 -13.56 2.62 5.20
C ASP A 262 -12.99 3.05 3.84
N SER A 263 -11.66 3.16 3.72
CA SER A 263 -10.99 3.38 2.43
C SER A 263 -11.16 2.18 1.49
N ILE A 264 -11.05 0.96 2.00
CA ILE A 264 -11.29 -0.26 1.20
C ILE A 264 -12.77 -0.38 0.85
N LYS A 265 -13.69 -0.13 1.79
CA LYS A 265 -15.14 -0.12 1.48
C LYS A 265 -15.46 0.86 0.35
N TYR A 266 -14.89 2.06 0.40
CA TYR A 266 -15.09 3.07 -0.64
C TYR A 266 -14.67 2.57 -2.02
N ILE A 267 -13.56 1.83 -2.13
CA ILE A 267 -13.09 1.27 -3.40
C ILE A 267 -14.13 0.31 -4.00
N TYR A 268 -14.73 -0.55 -3.17
CA TYR A 268 -15.78 -1.48 -3.62
C TYR A 268 -17.10 -0.80 -3.95
N GLU A 269 -17.49 0.20 -3.18
CA GLU A 269 -18.77 0.91 -3.33
C GLU A 269 -18.72 1.97 -4.44
N HIS A 270 -17.52 2.54 -4.71
CA HIS A 270 -17.29 3.64 -5.64
C HIS A 270 -16.12 3.37 -6.60
N PRO A 271 -16.18 2.28 -7.40
CA PRO A 271 -15.02 1.84 -8.18
C PRO A 271 -14.57 2.84 -9.25
N LYS A 272 -15.49 3.61 -9.86
CA LYS A 272 -15.14 4.67 -10.81
C LYS A 272 -14.37 5.80 -10.12
N LYS A 273 -14.87 6.31 -8.99
CA LYS A 273 -14.20 7.36 -8.23
C LYS A 273 -12.85 6.89 -7.67
N ALA A 274 -12.76 5.62 -7.22
CA ALA A 274 -11.51 5.02 -6.83
C ALA A 274 -10.51 4.96 -8.00
N ALA A 275 -10.97 4.62 -9.20
CA ALA A 275 -10.14 4.63 -10.42
C ALA A 275 -9.68 6.05 -10.80
N GLU A 276 -10.54 7.06 -10.67
CA GLU A 276 -10.17 8.47 -10.90
C GLU A 276 -9.07 8.94 -9.90
N ILE A 277 -9.18 8.54 -8.63
CA ILE A 277 -8.16 8.80 -7.62
C ILE A 277 -6.86 8.09 -7.98
N PHE A 278 -6.94 6.79 -8.29
CA PHE A 278 -5.78 5.99 -8.69
C PHE A 278 -5.06 6.62 -9.89
N ALA A 279 -5.79 6.97 -10.95
CA ALA A 279 -5.24 7.62 -12.14
C ALA A 279 -4.41 8.86 -11.80
N LYS A 280 -4.94 9.70 -10.90
CA LYS A 280 -4.28 10.94 -10.46
C LYS A 280 -3.02 10.68 -9.63
N TYR A 281 -3.09 9.78 -8.65
CA TYR A 281 -1.97 9.53 -7.73
C TYR A 281 -0.83 8.75 -8.37
N TYR A 282 -1.16 7.84 -9.29
CA TYR A 282 -0.19 6.98 -9.96
C TYR A 282 0.24 7.51 -11.33
N ASN A 283 -0.38 8.62 -11.78
CA ASN A 283 -0.10 9.27 -13.07
C ASN A 283 -0.24 8.30 -14.26
N VAL A 284 -1.36 7.60 -14.33
CA VAL A 284 -1.70 6.64 -15.38
C VAL A 284 -3.08 6.98 -16.00
N PRO A 285 -3.40 6.48 -17.22
CA PRO A 285 -4.72 6.70 -17.81
C PRO A 285 -5.85 6.17 -16.93
N TYR A 286 -7.00 6.85 -16.97
CA TYR A 286 -8.19 6.44 -16.23
C TYR A 286 -8.64 5.01 -16.59
N GLU A 287 -8.59 4.66 -17.86
CA GLU A 287 -8.99 3.34 -18.38
C GLU A 287 -8.11 2.23 -17.79
N VAL A 288 -6.81 2.47 -17.66
CA VAL A 288 -5.88 1.56 -16.99
C VAL A 288 -6.22 1.44 -15.51
N SER A 289 -6.53 2.55 -14.87
CA SER A 289 -6.91 2.58 -13.46
C SER A 289 -8.20 1.80 -13.18
N LEU A 290 -9.22 1.99 -14.02
CA LEU A 290 -10.48 1.25 -13.87
C LEU A 290 -10.29 -0.25 -14.13
N MET A 291 -9.46 -0.63 -15.11
CA MET A 291 -9.09 -2.01 -15.37
C MET A 291 -8.37 -2.64 -14.15
N THR A 292 -7.47 -1.89 -13.52
CA THR A 292 -6.79 -2.31 -12.29
C THR A 292 -7.79 -2.51 -11.14
N ILE A 293 -8.68 -1.56 -10.88
CA ILE A 293 -9.72 -1.68 -9.84
C ILE A 293 -10.64 -2.88 -10.12
N TYR A 294 -11.06 -3.07 -11.39
CA TYR A 294 -11.83 -4.25 -11.80
C TYR A 294 -11.12 -5.56 -11.44
N LYS A 295 -9.80 -5.67 -11.72
CA LYS A 295 -9.03 -6.86 -11.39
C LYS A 295 -9.03 -7.13 -9.89
N LYS A 296 -8.75 -6.11 -9.07
CA LYS A 296 -8.68 -6.25 -7.60
C LYS A 296 -10.03 -6.52 -6.93
N CYS A 297 -11.09 -5.94 -7.46
CA CYS A 297 -12.43 -6.02 -6.84
C CYS A 297 -13.33 -7.10 -7.44
N ASN A 298 -12.97 -7.68 -8.59
CA ASN A 298 -13.84 -8.63 -9.28
C ASN A 298 -13.12 -9.79 -9.99
N ALA A 299 -12.25 -9.52 -10.97
CA ALA A 299 -11.68 -10.57 -11.82
C ALA A 299 -10.77 -11.55 -11.07
N GLU A 300 -10.04 -11.09 -10.07
CA GLU A 300 -9.15 -11.87 -9.21
C GLU A 300 -9.82 -12.24 -7.86
N GLY A 301 -11.13 -12.04 -7.76
CA GLY A 301 -11.88 -12.18 -6.52
C GLY A 301 -11.94 -10.87 -5.74
N ARG A 302 -12.01 -10.96 -4.42
CA ARG A 302 -12.08 -9.82 -3.48
C ARG A 302 -10.72 -9.64 -2.80
N THR A 303 -9.72 -9.16 -3.56
CA THR A 303 -8.33 -9.17 -3.09
C THR A 303 -7.96 -8.01 -2.16
N LEU A 304 -8.71 -6.91 -2.18
CA LEU A 304 -8.55 -5.83 -1.19
C LEU A 304 -9.40 -6.15 0.03
N THR A 305 -8.80 -6.26 1.21
CA THR A 305 -9.50 -6.58 2.45
C THR A 305 -8.74 -6.05 3.67
N TRP A 306 -9.47 -5.64 4.70
CA TRP A 306 -8.91 -5.29 6.01
C TRP A 306 -8.91 -6.46 6.98
N GLN A 307 -9.58 -7.57 6.63
CA GLN A 307 -9.78 -8.72 7.51
C GLN A 307 -8.45 -9.39 7.83
N LEU A 308 -8.08 -9.41 9.10
CA LEU A 308 -6.93 -10.16 9.57
C LEU A 308 -7.27 -11.66 9.61
N ASN A 309 -6.56 -12.46 8.84
CA ASN A 309 -6.76 -13.90 8.75
C ASN A 309 -5.53 -14.64 9.26
N GLU A 310 -5.67 -15.29 10.41
CA GLU A 310 -4.55 -16.00 11.03
C GLU A 310 -4.13 -17.27 10.27
N GLU A 311 -5.02 -17.92 9.55
CA GLU A 311 -4.68 -19.09 8.75
C GLU A 311 -3.78 -18.70 7.57
N GLU A 312 -4.11 -17.60 6.89
CA GLU A 312 -3.26 -17.05 5.83
C GLU A 312 -1.89 -16.61 6.37
N PHE A 313 -1.86 -16.05 7.58
CA PHE A 313 -0.62 -15.65 8.22
C PHE A 313 0.25 -16.88 8.56
N ASN A 314 -0.35 -17.94 9.11
CA ASN A 314 0.34 -19.20 9.39
C ASN A 314 0.91 -19.79 8.10
N HIS A 315 0.10 -19.82 7.04
CA HIS A 315 0.51 -20.29 5.72
C HIS A 315 1.72 -19.51 5.19
N ALA A 316 1.68 -18.18 5.24
CA ALA A 316 2.82 -17.36 4.83
C ALA A 316 4.10 -17.66 5.63
N TYR A 317 3.98 -17.86 6.94
CA TYR A 317 5.12 -18.23 7.78
C TYR A 317 5.70 -19.60 7.42
N ASP A 318 4.85 -20.58 7.08
CA ASP A 318 5.30 -21.89 6.60
C ASP A 318 6.04 -21.78 5.27
N VAL A 319 5.56 -20.93 4.37
CA VAL A 319 6.24 -20.61 3.10
C VAL A 319 7.60 -19.94 3.35
N TYR A 320 7.66 -18.94 4.23
CA TYR A 320 8.91 -18.25 4.57
C TYR A 320 9.95 -19.20 5.15
N LYS A 321 9.54 -20.14 6.01
CA LYS A 321 10.42 -21.19 6.56
C LYS A 321 10.85 -22.19 5.49
N LYS A 322 9.90 -22.69 4.70
CA LYS A 322 10.15 -23.72 3.67
C LYS A 322 11.20 -23.30 2.65
N PHE A 323 11.19 -22.03 2.28
CA PHE A 323 12.06 -21.47 1.23
C PHE A 323 13.17 -20.57 1.76
N ASP A 324 13.37 -20.51 3.09
CA ASP A 324 14.39 -19.68 3.75
C ASP A 324 14.36 -18.20 3.30
N LEU A 325 13.14 -17.64 3.15
CA LEU A 325 12.94 -16.31 2.59
C LEU A 325 13.26 -15.17 3.55
N ILE A 326 13.28 -15.44 4.85
CA ILE A 326 13.53 -14.46 5.91
C ILE A 326 14.56 -15.05 6.87
N LYS A 327 15.75 -14.47 6.86
CA LYS A 327 16.88 -14.94 7.65
C LYS A 327 16.62 -14.94 9.15
N ASN A 328 16.02 -13.86 9.67
CA ASN A 328 15.67 -13.69 11.08
C ASN A 328 14.14 -13.65 11.18
N LEU A 329 13.49 -14.80 10.95
CA LEU A 329 12.03 -14.90 11.03
C LEU A 329 11.59 -14.74 12.50
N PRO A 330 10.87 -13.66 12.84
CA PRO A 330 10.41 -13.40 14.20
C PRO A 330 9.24 -14.33 14.58
N ASP A 331 8.91 -14.40 15.85
CA ASP A 331 7.64 -15.00 16.27
C ASP A 331 6.47 -14.18 15.70
N LYS A 332 5.47 -14.85 15.16
CA LYS A 332 4.30 -14.16 14.59
C LYS A 332 3.55 -13.30 15.60
N GLU A 333 3.58 -13.69 16.90
CA GLU A 333 2.97 -12.93 17.99
C GLU A 333 3.64 -11.57 18.23
N GLU A 334 4.89 -11.42 17.80
CA GLU A 334 5.61 -10.14 17.86
C GLU A 334 5.33 -9.23 16.66
N VAL A 335 4.78 -9.83 15.59
CA VAL A 335 4.49 -9.14 14.31
C VAL A 335 3.05 -8.67 14.23
N ILE A 336 2.08 -9.49 14.67
CA ILE A 336 0.66 -9.16 14.53
C ILE A 336 0.20 -8.28 15.68
N GLU A 337 -0.37 -7.11 15.34
CA GLU A 337 -0.94 -6.16 16.32
C GLU A 337 -2.44 -6.43 16.54
N ARG A 338 -2.73 -7.31 17.51
CA ARG A 338 -4.11 -7.71 17.79
C ARG A 338 -4.88 -6.74 18.68
N ASP A 339 -4.19 -6.03 19.56
CA ASP A 339 -4.86 -5.16 20.54
C ASP A 339 -5.56 -4.01 19.81
N ILE A 340 -4.86 -3.30 18.95
CA ILE A 340 -5.42 -2.22 18.10
C ILE A 340 -6.49 -2.78 17.16
N TYR A 341 -6.25 -3.95 16.54
CA TYR A 341 -7.23 -4.57 15.64
C TYR A 341 -8.55 -4.90 16.35
N ASN A 342 -8.48 -5.51 17.53
CA ASN A 342 -9.66 -5.88 18.32
C ASN A 342 -10.40 -4.64 18.84
N GLU A 343 -9.67 -3.62 19.29
CA GLU A 343 -10.26 -2.37 19.78
C GLU A 343 -10.94 -1.57 18.67
N ALA A 344 -10.39 -1.58 17.48
CA ALA A 344 -11.00 -0.94 16.31
C ALA A 344 -12.37 -1.50 15.98
N SER A 345 -12.65 -2.76 16.37
CA SER A 345 -13.95 -3.42 16.18
C SER A 345 -14.43 -3.30 14.74
N LEU A 346 -13.56 -3.66 13.80
CA LEU A 346 -13.84 -3.55 12.37
C LEU A 346 -15.00 -4.46 11.96
N ASP A 347 -15.72 -4.06 10.92
CA ASP A 347 -16.80 -4.86 10.37
C ASP A 347 -16.28 -6.16 9.74
N ASP A 348 -17.11 -7.18 9.71
CA ASP A 348 -16.82 -8.42 9.00
C ASP A 348 -16.79 -8.17 7.48
N PHE A 349 -15.70 -8.55 6.83
CA PHE A 349 -15.49 -8.27 5.41
C PHE A 349 -16.48 -9.03 4.51
N GLU A 350 -16.73 -10.30 4.81
CA GLU A 350 -17.62 -11.12 4.00
C GLU A 350 -19.09 -10.63 4.10
N GLU A 351 -19.50 -10.22 5.29
CA GLU A 351 -20.84 -9.64 5.49
C GLU A 351 -20.97 -8.29 4.77
N PHE A 352 -19.91 -7.45 4.80
CA PHE A 352 -19.88 -6.21 4.03
C PHE A 352 -20.01 -6.48 2.53
N ILE A 353 -19.21 -7.39 1.98
CA ILE A 353 -19.27 -7.74 0.54
C ILE A 353 -20.66 -8.20 0.17
N LYS A 354 -21.23 -9.14 0.93
CA LYS A 354 -22.55 -9.70 0.68
C LYS A 354 -23.68 -8.64 0.72
N SER A 355 -23.59 -7.74 1.70
CA SER A 355 -24.67 -6.76 1.93
C SER A 355 -24.58 -5.53 1.03
N ASN A 356 -23.35 -5.09 0.68
CA ASN A 356 -23.13 -3.80 0.02
C ASN A 356 -22.62 -3.93 -1.42
N VAL A 357 -21.91 -5.01 -1.77
CA VAL A 357 -21.15 -5.10 -3.02
C VAL A 357 -21.73 -6.12 -4.00
N GLU A 358 -22.04 -7.33 -3.51
CA GLU A 358 -22.34 -8.51 -4.33
C GLU A 358 -23.52 -8.30 -5.30
N LYS A 359 -24.53 -7.53 -4.90
CA LYS A 359 -25.69 -7.23 -5.73
C LYS A 359 -25.34 -6.44 -6.98
N ASP A 360 -24.45 -5.45 -6.85
CA ASP A 360 -24.10 -4.51 -7.92
C ASP A 360 -22.87 -4.95 -8.69
N PHE A 361 -21.95 -5.64 -8.03
CA PHE A 361 -20.67 -6.10 -8.57
C PHE A 361 -20.42 -7.57 -8.24
N PRO A 362 -21.24 -8.54 -8.71
CA PRO A 362 -20.98 -9.97 -8.47
C PRO A 362 -19.65 -10.41 -9.08
N VAL A 363 -18.94 -11.31 -8.41
CA VAL A 363 -17.69 -11.88 -8.93
C VAL A 363 -17.98 -12.61 -10.26
N GLY A 364 -17.09 -12.42 -11.23
CA GLY A 364 -17.21 -13.01 -12.57
C GLY A 364 -17.89 -12.12 -13.61
N MET A 365 -18.18 -10.84 -13.27
CA MET A 365 -18.56 -9.86 -14.30
C MET A 365 -17.42 -9.70 -15.32
N THR A 366 -17.80 -9.44 -16.57
CA THR A 366 -16.85 -8.96 -17.58
C THR A 366 -16.41 -7.52 -17.25
N TYR A 367 -15.30 -7.09 -17.84
CA TYR A 367 -14.84 -5.70 -17.66
C TYR A 367 -15.87 -4.69 -18.15
N GLU A 368 -16.53 -4.95 -19.27
CA GLU A 368 -17.56 -4.07 -19.85
C GLU A 368 -18.79 -3.95 -18.95
N GLU A 369 -19.22 -5.05 -18.32
CA GLU A 369 -20.32 -5.02 -17.35
C GLU A 369 -19.95 -4.24 -16.11
N PHE A 370 -18.71 -4.44 -15.59
CA PHE A 370 -18.18 -3.72 -14.44
C PHE A 370 -18.07 -2.21 -14.72
N GLU A 371 -17.47 -1.82 -15.85
CA GLU A 371 -17.33 -0.42 -16.25
C GLU A 371 -18.70 0.27 -16.37
N LYS A 372 -19.67 -0.39 -17.03
CA LYS A 372 -21.02 0.13 -17.13
C LYS A 372 -21.63 0.36 -15.75
N LYS A 373 -21.52 -0.65 -14.86
CA LYS A 373 -22.10 -0.58 -13.52
C LYS A 373 -21.40 0.48 -12.66
N ALA A 374 -20.08 0.60 -12.73
CA ALA A 374 -19.31 1.64 -12.05
C ALA A 374 -19.76 3.04 -12.48
N ASN A 375 -20.06 3.23 -13.78
CA ASN A 375 -20.60 4.49 -14.28
C ASN A 375 -22.04 4.77 -13.82
N GLU A 376 -22.85 3.75 -13.53
CA GLU A 376 -24.20 3.90 -12.98
C GLU A 376 -24.19 4.28 -11.51
N VAL A 377 -23.31 3.65 -10.71
CA VAL A 377 -23.22 3.87 -9.26
C VAL A 377 -22.59 5.23 -8.94
N ASP A 378 -21.58 5.63 -9.69
CA ASP A 378 -20.78 6.85 -9.44
C ASP A 378 -21.19 8.02 -10.38
N GLN A 379 -22.48 8.21 -10.60
CA GLN A 379 -22.98 9.34 -11.42
C GLN A 379 -22.70 10.71 -10.78
#